data_5f8f9d10ea0bbc640783dea2e5cc429c
#
_entry.id   5f8f9d10ea0bbc640783dea2e5cc429c
#
_cell.length_a   1.000
_cell.length_b   1.000
_cell.length_c   1.000
_cell.angle_alpha   90.00
_cell.angle_beta   90.00
_cell.angle_gamma   90.00
#
_symmetry.space_group_name_H-M   'P 1'
#
loop_
_entity.id
_entity.type
_entity.pdbx_description
1 polymer ?
#
loop_
_entity_poly.entity_id
_entity_poly.type
_entity_poly.pdbx_seq_one_letter_code
_entity_poly.pdbx_strand_id
1 'polypeptide(L)'
;SMMLLGATPAAFAASNNDYGLPENIQEGNILHCFDWTCSQVKAELPAIAEAGFGAVQLSPVQGNCNSGAEWFYAYMPYDFAFRSSGVASTRNELSSLCEEAAKYGIKIVVDVVANHVNQASGYHDRWWDTDERVRWQGGINYNSRYSITHGQLGDYGDVNSERDDVQQRAKAFVEDLKSCGVAGIRWDAAKHIGLPSEGCGFWQTVTSVPGMWHYGEILDGPGGDKYTLLKEYTDYISVTDSEYSSWAYNQVCSGNVPSGYGSWTANGVPSTGVVYWGESHDTYSNDGDYGTNSSNVSQDKIDRIWAIGACRNGETSLYFSRPSATRRNAIKMGQKGSTHFSSKEIAAVNHFKNAMVGRPDYFTASDGIVCVTRKNGGACIVIGAGGSRDVSVANGGGYVPDGTYVDEVSGNTFTVTATTISGRVGDTGIAVIYDADKPYEPGEDDDDDDIPSDMPASFYIIGEVNGNTWSPAIGVEMTKSGSKFTADVTVDGYFSFAKELGAANDWGAFNNSGNRYGASNDTKLSSGMTAPIYQMSDPKAYTVVPAGSYTITVDWSDKSVSVTEMAGINGVTISDDAEPEYYNLQGIKVENPGSGIYIIRTGNNTTKCYIP
;
A
#
# COMPACT_ATOMS: atom_id res chain seq x y z
N SER A 1 35.97 -15.08 -28.98
CA SER A 1 34.62 -14.53 -29.15
C SER A 1 33.64 -15.40 -28.42
N MET A 2 33.21 -14.93 -27.26
CA MET A 2 32.22 -15.59 -26.42
C MET A 2 30.94 -14.73 -26.51
N MET A 3 29.93 -15.26 -27.23
CA MET A 3 28.64 -14.60 -27.35
C MET A 3 27.92 -14.68 -25.99
N LEU A 4 27.70 -13.53 -25.36
CA LEU A 4 26.70 -13.40 -24.29
C LEU A 4 25.31 -13.47 -24.97
N LEU A 5 24.59 -14.55 -24.74
CA LEU A 5 23.15 -14.61 -24.96
C LEU A 5 22.49 -13.79 -23.86
N GLY A 6 22.01 -12.59 -24.22
CA GLY A 6 21.13 -11.81 -23.37
C GLY A 6 19.81 -12.53 -23.22
N ALA A 7 19.46 -12.95 -21.99
CA ALA A 7 18.14 -13.42 -21.67
C ALA A 7 17.17 -12.22 -21.75
N THR A 8 16.26 -12.26 -22.71
CA THR A 8 15.11 -11.37 -22.74
C THR A 8 14.27 -11.62 -21.48
N PRO A 9 13.81 -10.58 -20.76
CA PRO A 9 12.87 -10.79 -19.68
C PRO A 9 11.61 -11.45 -20.25
N ALA A 10 11.20 -12.57 -19.66
CA ALA A 10 9.96 -13.24 -20.01
C ALA A 10 8.82 -12.26 -19.78
N ALA A 11 8.11 -11.88 -20.84
CA ALA A 11 6.83 -11.22 -20.71
C ALA A 11 5.88 -12.25 -20.08
N PHE A 12 5.47 -12.01 -18.82
CA PHE A 12 4.44 -12.82 -18.18
C PHE A 12 3.18 -12.72 -19.02
N ALA A 13 2.56 -13.87 -19.30
CA ALA A 13 1.25 -13.92 -19.98
C ALA A 13 0.23 -13.09 -19.17
N ALA A 14 -0.64 -12.36 -19.86
CA ALA A 14 -1.72 -11.62 -19.21
C ALA A 14 -2.48 -12.58 -18.27
N SER A 15 -2.64 -12.19 -17.00
CA SER A 15 -3.36 -12.99 -16.03
C SER A 15 -4.82 -13.09 -16.45
N ASN A 16 -5.38 -14.31 -16.45
CA ASN A 16 -6.81 -14.48 -16.53
C ASN A 16 -7.37 -14.16 -15.14
N ASN A 17 -7.99 -12.99 -14.96
CA ASN A 17 -8.51 -12.57 -13.65
C ASN A 17 -9.92 -13.14 -13.41
N ASP A 18 -10.09 -14.45 -13.62
CA ASP A 18 -11.37 -15.14 -13.44
C ASP A 18 -11.85 -15.16 -11.99
N TYR A 19 -10.95 -14.82 -11.04
CA TYR A 19 -11.21 -14.82 -9.59
C TYR A 19 -11.56 -13.43 -9.04
N GLY A 20 -11.59 -12.38 -9.85
CA GLY A 20 -11.86 -11.01 -9.40
C GLY A 20 -10.82 -10.46 -8.42
N LEU A 21 -9.57 -10.92 -8.51
CA LEU A 21 -8.50 -10.45 -7.63
C LEU A 21 -8.07 -9.02 -7.99
N PRO A 22 -7.71 -8.17 -7.01
CA PRO A 22 -7.33 -6.80 -7.25
C PRO A 22 -6.02 -6.71 -8.05
N GLU A 23 -5.88 -5.64 -8.80
CA GLU A 23 -4.69 -5.40 -9.63
C GLU A 23 -3.47 -5.03 -8.76
N ASN A 24 -3.70 -4.25 -7.70
CA ASN A 24 -2.66 -3.83 -6.77
C ASN A 24 -2.74 -4.63 -5.46
N ILE A 25 -1.56 -4.92 -4.86
CA ILE A 25 -1.49 -5.66 -3.58
C ILE A 25 -2.27 -4.94 -2.48
N GLN A 26 -2.18 -3.60 -2.44
CA GLN A 26 -2.81 -2.76 -1.40
C GLN A 26 -4.35 -2.75 -1.47
N GLU A 27 -4.93 -3.11 -2.60
CA GLU A 27 -6.38 -3.15 -2.79
C GLU A 27 -7.02 -4.45 -2.28
N GLY A 28 -6.19 -5.47 -2.02
CA GLY A 28 -6.61 -6.78 -1.52
C GLY A 28 -6.04 -7.11 -0.15
N ASN A 29 -6.14 -8.38 0.20
CA ASN A 29 -5.53 -8.94 1.39
C ASN A 29 -4.41 -9.93 1.03
N ILE A 30 -3.49 -10.15 1.97
CA ILE A 30 -2.31 -10.98 1.81
C ILE A 30 -2.45 -12.24 2.65
N LEU A 31 -2.22 -13.40 2.07
CA LEU A 31 -2.06 -14.65 2.81
C LEU A 31 -0.59 -14.84 3.17
N HIS A 32 -0.25 -14.88 4.46
CA HIS A 32 1.10 -15.21 4.92
C HIS A 32 1.24 -16.73 5.04
N CYS A 33 1.88 -17.33 4.04
CA CYS A 33 2.25 -18.76 4.02
C CYS A 33 3.55 -18.97 4.82
N PHE A 34 3.47 -18.79 6.14
CA PHE A 34 4.60 -18.84 7.05
C PHE A 34 5.30 -20.19 7.03
N ASP A 35 6.59 -20.19 6.70
CA ASP A 35 7.46 -21.35 6.57
C ASP A 35 7.09 -22.37 5.48
N TRP A 36 6.11 -22.09 4.64
CA TRP A 36 5.80 -22.97 3.53
C TRP A 36 6.90 -22.95 2.46
N THR A 37 7.14 -24.10 1.84
CA THR A 37 7.99 -24.14 0.64
C THR A 37 7.26 -23.55 -0.57
N CYS A 38 7.99 -23.08 -1.58
CA CYS A 38 7.40 -22.64 -2.84
C CYS A 38 6.52 -23.71 -3.49
N SER A 39 6.87 -24.99 -3.39
CA SER A 39 6.07 -26.08 -3.93
C SER A 39 4.76 -26.30 -3.20
N GLN A 40 4.73 -26.10 -1.87
CA GLN A 40 3.51 -26.16 -1.06
C GLN A 40 2.56 -25.01 -1.39
N VAL A 41 3.08 -23.79 -1.52
CA VAL A 41 2.29 -22.62 -1.96
C VAL A 41 1.74 -22.85 -3.36
N LYS A 42 2.58 -23.30 -4.29
CA LYS A 42 2.19 -23.57 -5.68
C LYS A 42 1.04 -24.55 -5.78
N ALA A 43 1.01 -25.57 -4.93
CA ALA A 43 -0.06 -26.57 -4.89
C ALA A 43 -1.41 -25.99 -4.41
N GLU A 44 -1.40 -24.90 -3.63
CA GLU A 44 -2.60 -24.26 -3.08
C GLU A 44 -3.07 -23.02 -3.87
N LEU A 45 -2.36 -22.60 -4.90
CA LEU A 45 -2.72 -21.39 -5.65
C LEU A 45 -4.18 -21.35 -6.12
N PRO A 46 -4.78 -22.46 -6.63
CA PRO A 46 -6.20 -22.44 -6.98
C PRO A 46 -7.11 -22.10 -5.80
N ALA A 47 -6.90 -22.74 -4.64
CA ALA A 47 -7.68 -22.50 -3.44
C ALA A 47 -7.45 -21.10 -2.84
N ILE A 48 -6.23 -20.58 -2.96
CA ILE A 48 -5.87 -19.20 -2.54
C ILE A 48 -6.58 -18.18 -3.40
N ALA A 49 -6.60 -18.37 -4.73
CA ALA A 49 -7.31 -17.51 -5.66
C ALA A 49 -8.83 -17.55 -5.42
N GLU A 50 -9.39 -18.77 -5.23
CA GLU A 50 -10.82 -18.95 -4.95
C GLU A 50 -11.23 -18.31 -3.62
N ALA A 51 -10.34 -18.32 -2.61
CA ALA A 51 -10.55 -17.60 -1.35
C ALA A 51 -10.32 -16.08 -1.45
N GLY A 52 -10.04 -15.54 -2.63
CA GLY A 52 -9.96 -14.11 -2.91
C GLY A 52 -8.68 -13.41 -2.45
N PHE A 53 -7.61 -14.13 -2.11
CA PHE A 53 -6.33 -13.50 -1.77
C PHE A 53 -5.57 -13.02 -3.01
N GLY A 54 -5.38 -11.70 -3.13
CA GLY A 54 -4.63 -11.10 -4.25
C GLY A 54 -3.11 -11.23 -4.13
N ALA A 55 -2.60 -11.58 -2.95
CA ALA A 55 -1.18 -11.75 -2.72
C ALA A 55 -0.87 -12.85 -1.69
N VAL A 56 0.32 -13.44 -1.82
CA VAL A 56 0.90 -14.40 -0.87
C VAL A 56 2.23 -13.89 -0.39
N GLN A 57 2.42 -13.84 0.92
CA GLN A 57 3.71 -13.55 1.55
C GLN A 57 4.41 -14.84 1.94
N LEU A 58 5.70 -14.92 1.62
CA LEU A 58 6.61 -16.00 2.00
C LEU A 58 7.52 -15.54 3.14
N SER A 59 7.98 -16.49 3.96
CA SER A 59 9.10 -16.28 4.87
C SER A 59 10.41 -15.98 4.12
N PRO A 60 11.47 -15.46 4.78
CA PRO A 60 12.69 -15.07 4.12
C PRO A 60 13.31 -16.15 3.24
N VAL A 61 13.67 -15.78 2.01
CA VAL A 61 14.36 -16.65 1.04
C VAL A 61 15.89 -16.50 1.09
N GLN A 62 16.37 -15.62 1.96
CA GLN A 62 17.79 -15.43 2.21
C GLN A 62 18.39 -16.68 2.87
N GLY A 63 19.64 -16.98 2.52
CA GLY A 63 20.34 -18.08 3.13
C GLY A 63 20.69 -17.82 4.59
N ASN A 64 20.74 -18.88 5.37
CA ASN A 64 21.33 -18.90 6.71
C ASN A 64 22.36 -20.03 6.79
N CYS A 65 23.26 -19.97 7.77
CA CYS A 65 24.30 -21.00 7.99
C CYS A 65 23.97 -21.95 9.14
N ASN A 66 22.80 -21.82 9.75
CA ASN A 66 22.40 -22.69 10.84
C ASN A 66 21.98 -24.06 10.32
N SER A 67 22.29 -25.11 11.08
CA SER A 67 21.93 -26.48 10.74
C SER A 67 20.51 -26.87 11.24
N GLY A 68 19.90 -26.02 12.08
CA GLY A 68 18.56 -26.21 12.58
C GLY A 68 17.50 -25.88 11.55
N ALA A 69 16.31 -26.43 11.73
CA ALA A 69 15.14 -26.19 10.89
C ALA A 69 14.08 -25.32 11.59
N GLU A 70 14.37 -24.80 12.78
CA GLU A 70 13.46 -23.92 13.51
C GLU A 70 13.20 -22.65 12.71
N TRP A 71 11.95 -22.17 12.73
CA TRP A 71 11.48 -21.05 11.93
C TRP A 71 12.34 -19.78 12.07
N PHE A 72 12.82 -19.49 13.28
CA PHE A 72 13.60 -18.28 13.55
C PHE A 72 14.97 -18.24 12.87
N TYR A 73 15.50 -19.37 12.38
CA TYR A 73 16.72 -19.36 11.59
C TYR A 73 16.54 -18.70 10.21
N ALA A 74 15.31 -18.59 9.71
CA ALA A 74 15.01 -17.80 8.50
C ALA A 74 15.33 -16.30 8.68
N TYR A 75 15.28 -15.82 9.93
CA TYR A 75 15.57 -14.43 10.30
C TYR A 75 17.03 -14.20 10.74
N MET A 76 17.92 -15.14 10.43
CA MET A 76 19.36 -15.07 10.69
C MET A 76 20.13 -15.09 9.37
N PRO A 77 20.06 -13.99 8.55
CA PRO A 77 20.55 -14.02 7.18
C PRO A 77 22.07 -14.13 7.12
N TYR A 78 22.54 -14.89 6.12
CA TYR A 78 23.93 -14.96 5.73
C TYR A 78 24.34 -13.72 4.94
N ASP A 79 23.46 -13.27 4.03
CA ASP A 79 23.69 -12.14 3.13
C ASP A 79 22.37 -11.67 2.49
N PHE A 80 22.43 -10.58 1.72
CA PHE A 80 21.36 -10.18 0.79
C PHE A 80 21.46 -11.02 -0.49
N ALA A 81 21.22 -12.31 -0.37
CA ALA A 81 21.32 -13.26 -1.48
C ALA A 81 20.56 -14.54 -1.17
N PHE A 82 20.11 -15.21 -2.24
CA PHE A 82 19.57 -16.56 -2.12
C PHE A 82 20.63 -17.53 -1.62
N ARG A 83 20.23 -18.47 -0.80
CA ARG A 83 21.07 -19.60 -0.47
C ARG A 83 20.99 -20.68 -1.55
N SER A 84 22.12 -21.32 -1.84
CA SER A 84 22.20 -22.39 -2.82
C SER A 84 21.61 -23.72 -2.34
N SER A 85 21.40 -23.88 -1.03
CA SER A 85 20.82 -25.10 -0.41
C SER A 85 20.23 -24.80 0.95
N GLY A 86 19.26 -25.59 1.38
CA GLY A 86 18.60 -25.48 2.69
C GLY A 86 17.10 -25.44 2.57
N VAL A 87 16.42 -25.14 3.68
CA VAL A 87 14.95 -25.15 3.77
C VAL A 87 14.33 -23.93 3.08
N ALA A 88 15.06 -22.81 3.01
CA ALA A 88 14.64 -21.66 2.24
C ALA A 88 14.60 -22.00 0.75
N SER A 89 13.63 -21.47 0.04
CA SER A 89 13.44 -21.71 -1.38
C SER A 89 14.64 -21.20 -2.18
N THR A 90 15.03 -21.95 -3.19
CA THR A 90 16.03 -21.55 -4.15
C THR A 90 15.45 -20.48 -5.10
N ARG A 91 16.32 -19.72 -5.76
CA ARG A 91 15.92 -18.74 -6.77
C ARG A 91 15.00 -19.34 -7.86
N ASN A 92 15.31 -20.55 -8.33
CA ASN A 92 14.52 -21.22 -9.38
C ASN A 92 13.13 -21.64 -8.87
N GLU A 93 13.03 -22.12 -7.64
CA GLU A 93 11.74 -22.49 -7.04
C GLU A 93 10.87 -21.24 -6.86
N LEU A 94 11.43 -20.12 -6.41
CA LEU A 94 10.72 -18.86 -6.29
C LEU A 94 10.25 -18.35 -7.65
N SER A 95 11.12 -18.33 -8.67
CA SER A 95 10.74 -17.93 -10.01
C SER A 95 9.60 -18.79 -10.58
N SER A 96 9.68 -20.11 -10.39
CA SER A 96 8.63 -21.05 -10.80
C SER A 96 7.30 -20.83 -10.06
N LEU A 97 7.36 -20.44 -8.78
CA LEU A 97 6.16 -20.07 -8.04
C LEU A 97 5.56 -18.77 -8.56
N CYS A 98 6.35 -17.73 -8.75
CA CYS A 98 5.88 -16.44 -9.26
C CYS A 98 5.23 -16.58 -10.65
N GLU A 99 5.84 -17.36 -11.54
CA GLU A 99 5.30 -17.66 -12.87
C GLU A 99 3.95 -18.38 -12.79
N GLU A 100 3.80 -19.33 -11.88
CA GLU A 100 2.53 -20.04 -11.71
C GLU A 100 1.47 -19.14 -11.04
N ALA A 101 1.84 -18.39 -10.00
CA ALA A 101 0.95 -17.47 -9.28
C ALA A 101 0.35 -16.39 -10.20
N ALA A 102 1.14 -15.90 -11.14
CA ALA A 102 0.70 -14.91 -12.12
C ALA A 102 -0.48 -15.39 -12.98
N LYS A 103 -0.60 -16.70 -13.23
CA LYS A 103 -1.73 -17.27 -13.99
C LYS A 103 -3.08 -17.14 -13.27
N TYR A 104 -3.03 -17.04 -11.94
CA TYR A 104 -4.19 -16.83 -11.08
C TYR A 104 -4.41 -15.36 -10.71
N GLY A 105 -3.52 -14.45 -11.14
CA GLY A 105 -3.54 -13.05 -10.72
C GLY A 105 -2.95 -12.81 -9.32
N ILE A 106 -2.38 -13.84 -8.68
CA ILE A 106 -1.76 -13.75 -7.35
C ILE A 106 -0.35 -13.16 -7.45
N LYS A 107 -0.05 -12.19 -6.59
CA LYS A 107 1.26 -11.55 -6.45
C LYS A 107 2.04 -12.20 -5.32
N ILE A 108 3.35 -12.38 -5.51
CA ILE A 108 4.22 -12.93 -4.47
C ILE A 108 4.96 -11.79 -3.77
N VAL A 109 4.86 -11.77 -2.45
CA VAL A 109 5.58 -10.90 -1.52
C VAL A 109 6.61 -11.75 -0.78
N VAL A 110 7.82 -11.26 -0.62
CA VAL A 110 8.89 -11.98 0.10
C VAL A 110 9.31 -11.18 1.31
N ASP A 111 9.47 -11.84 2.44
CA ASP A 111 10.07 -11.26 3.64
C ASP A 111 11.59 -11.11 3.44
N VAL A 112 12.15 -9.96 3.76
CA VAL A 112 13.57 -9.64 3.62
C VAL A 112 14.13 -9.07 4.90
N VAL A 113 15.15 -9.73 5.43
CA VAL A 113 15.88 -9.28 6.60
C VAL A 113 17.05 -8.42 6.16
N ALA A 114 16.95 -7.10 6.43
CA ALA A 114 17.96 -6.13 5.98
C ALA A 114 18.63 -5.36 7.12
N ASN A 115 18.00 -5.36 8.30
CA ASN A 115 18.56 -4.65 9.45
C ASN A 115 19.81 -5.31 10.03
N HIS A 116 19.94 -6.62 9.92
CA HIS A 116 21.01 -7.35 10.61
C HIS A 116 21.52 -8.54 9.80
N VAL A 117 22.70 -9.00 10.16
CA VAL A 117 23.29 -10.27 9.74
C VAL A 117 23.54 -11.18 10.93
N ASN A 118 23.74 -12.47 10.68
CA ASN A 118 23.94 -13.46 11.74
C ASN A 118 25.16 -13.10 12.62
N GLN A 119 25.07 -13.46 13.90
CA GLN A 119 25.88 -12.95 14.99
C GLN A 119 27.38 -13.33 14.95
N ALA A 120 27.77 -14.40 14.28
CA ALA A 120 29.14 -14.91 14.41
C ALA A 120 29.88 -14.89 13.05
N SER A 121 31.18 -14.61 13.12
CA SER A 121 32.08 -14.81 11.97
C SER A 121 31.95 -16.26 11.44
N GLY A 122 31.77 -16.40 10.13
CA GLY A 122 31.48 -17.68 9.47
C GLY A 122 29.99 -18.02 9.37
N TYR A 123 29.09 -17.26 10.04
CA TYR A 123 27.63 -17.37 9.90
C TYR A 123 27.02 -16.27 9.03
N HIS A 124 27.86 -15.35 8.52
CA HIS A 124 27.53 -14.37 7.50
C HIS A 124 28.67 -14.28 6.48
N ASP A 125 28.40 -13.70 5.32
CA ASP A 125 29.38 -13.52 4.25
C ASP A 125 30.53 -12.63 4.75
N ARG A 126 31.78 -12.96 4.37
CA ARG A 126 32.98 -12.21 4.77
C ARG A 126 32.96 -10.75 4.32
N TRP A 127 32.13 -10.40 3.36
CA TRP A 127 31.94 -9.02 2.96
C TRP A 127 31.43 -8.15 4.13
N TRP A 128 30.71 -8.77 5.10
CA TRP A 128 30.23 -8.12 6.30
C TRP A 128 31.25 -8.03 7.43
N ASP A 129 32.42 -8.68 7.32
CA ASP A 129 33.47 -8.71 8.37
C ASP A 129 34.24 -7.36 8.48
N THR A 130 33.53 -6.22 8.47
CA THR A 130 34.12 -4.89 8.67
C THR A 130 33.26 -4.06 9.59
N ASP A 131 33.90 -3.35 10.53
CA ASP A 131 33.21 -2.45 11.48
C ASP A 131 32.52 -1.26 10.77
N GLU A 132 32.84 -1.04 9.51
CA GLU A 132 32.20 -0.01 8.70
C GLU A 132 30.82 -0.45 8.18
N ARG A 133 30.63 -1.75 7.88
CA ARG A 133 29.42 -2.31 7.31
C ARG A 133 28.49 -2.91 8.35
N VAL A 134 29.03 -3.38 9.46
CA VAL A 134 28.29 -3.97 10.57
C VAL A 134 28.73 -3.36 11.89
N ARG A 135 27.78 -2.87 12.65
CA ARG A 135 28.00 -2.26 13.97
C ARG A 135 27.78 -3.30 15.06
N TRP A 136 28.72 -3.36 16.03
CA TRP A 136 28.67 -4.26 17.19
C TRP A 136 28.66 -3.43 18.47
N GLN A 137 27.68 -2.52 18.61
CA GLN A 137 27.67 -1.49 19.65
C GLN A 137 26.78 -1.82 20.88
N GLY A 138 26.36 -3.07 21.03
CA GLY A 138 25.51 -3.49 22.13
C GLY A 138 24.02 -3.23 21.91
N GLY A 139 23.22 -3.58 22.92
CA GLY A 139 21.77 -3.62 22.82
C GLY A 139 21.08 -2.24 22.62
N ILE A 140 19.80 -2.30 22.27
CA ILE A 140 18.97 -1.14 21.93
C ILE A 140 18.38 -0.50 23.17
N ASN A 141 18.50 0.83 23.29
CA ASN A 141 17.68 1.65 24.17
C ASN A 141 16.46 2.16 23.39
N TYR A 142 15.29 1.56 23.57
CA TYR A 142 14.06 1.91 22.86
C TYR A 142 13.52 3.32 23.19
N ASN A 143 14.08 4.03 24.16
CA ASN A 143 13.78 5.44 24.42
C ASN A 143 14.61 6.40 23.55
N SER A 144 15.51 5.91 22.72
CA SER A 144 16.38 6.71 21.87
C SER A 144 16.26 6.25 20.43
N ARG A 145 15.72 7.11 19.56
CA ARG A 145 15.63 6.82 18.12
C ARG A 145 16.98 6.45 17.50
N TYR A 146 18.03 7.19 17.86
CA TYR A 146 19.40 6.87 17.43
C TYR A 146 19.81 5.45 17.85
N SER A 147 19.52 5.05 19.10
CA SER A 147 19.83 3.70 19.55
C SER A 147 19.01 2.63 18.85
N ILE A 148 17.75 2.93 18.47
CA ILE A 148 16.90 2.02 17.71
C ILE A 148 17.51 1.75 16.33
N THR A 149 18.10 2.75 15.67
CA THR A 149 18.66 2.63 14.32
C THR A 149 20.13 2.24 14.26
N HIS A 150 20.84 2.17 15.39
CA HIS A 150 22.27 1.91 15.45
C HIS A 150 22.66 0.81 16.45
N GLY A 151 21.74 0.36 17.28
CA GLY A 151 21.98 -0.67 18.27
C GLY A 151 21.72 -2.08 17.74
N GLN A 152 22.38 -3.07 18.31
CA GLN A 152 22.21 -4.46 17.95
C GLN A 152 20.85 -4.99 18.40
N LEU A 153 20.08 -5.58 17.48
CA LEU A 153 18.88 -6.34 17.79
C LEU A 153 19.29 -7.73 18.32
N GLY A 154 19.18 -7.91 19.63
CA GLY A 154 19.74 -9.09 20.28
C GLY A 154 21.26 -9.16 20.12
N ASP A 155 21.74 -10.33 19.66
CA ASP A 155 23.18 -10.57 19.43
C ASP A 155 23.57 -10.46 17.96
N TYR A 156 22.67 -9.98 17.08
CA TYR A 156 22.94 -9.87 15.64
C TYR A 156 23.78 -8.65 15.31
N GLY A 157 24.57 -8.74 14.23
CA GLY A 157 25.32 -7.60 13.74
C GLY A 157 24.41 -6.58 13.07
N ASP A 158 24.35 -5.37 13.59
CA ASP A 158 23.55 -4.27 13.04
C ASP A 158 24.16 -3.77 11.74
N VAL A 159 23.43 -3.93 10.64
CA VAL A 159 23.87 -3.52 9.30
C VAL A 159 23.89 -2.00 9.20
N ASN A 160 25.03 -1.43 8.78
CA ASN A 160 25.14 0.00 8.56
C ASN A 160 24.42 0.44 7.28
N SER A 161 23.12 0.58 7.37
CA SER A 161 22.21 0.94 6.25
C SER A 161 22.43 2.35 5.70
N GLU A 162 23.23 3.19 6.35
CA GLU A 162 23.61 4.53 5.88
C GLU A 162 24.68 4.49 4.78
N ARG A 163 25.39 3.36 4.61
CA ARG A 163 26.46 3.21 3.62
C ARG A 163 25.92 2.93 2.22
N ASP A 164 26.45 3.64 1.25
CA ASP A 164 26.07 3.45 -0.16
C ASP A 164 26.32 2.02 -0.66
N ASP A 165 27.47 1.39 -0.30
CA ASP A 165 27.79 0.05 -0.74
C ASP A 165 26.83 -1.01 -0.14
N VAL A 166 26.35 -0.81 1.08
CA VAL A 166 25.33 -1.63 1.71
C VAL A 166 23.97 -1.45 1.02
N GLN A 167 23.58 -0.20 0.76
CA GLN A 167 22.35 0.13 0.05
C GLN A 167 22.33 -0.47 -1.36
N GLN A 168 23.45 -0.38 -2.10
CA GLN A 168 23.54 -0.96 -3.44
C GLN A 168 23.49 -2.50 -3.39
N ARG A 169 24.05 -3.15 -2.37
CA ARG A 169 23.95 -4.59 -2.19
C ARG A 169 22.51 -5.02 -1.90
N ALA A 170 21.79 -4.27 -1.07
CA ALA A 170 20.37 -4.50 -0.81
C ALA A 170 19.54 -4.31 -2.09
N LYS A 171 19.76 -3.23 -2.82
CA LYS A 171 19.10 -2.96 -4.11
C LYS A 171 19.32 -4.07 -5.12
N ALA A 172 20.56 -4.56 -5.26
CA ALA A 172 20.86 -5.67 -6.17
C ALA A 172 20.07 -6.93 -5.82
N PHE A 173 19.85 -7.19 -4.53
CA PHE A 173 19.00 -8.30 -4.11
C PHE A 173 17.51 -8.05 -4.42
N VAL A 174 17.00 -6.82 -4.25
CA VAL A 174 15.65 -6.43 -4.68
C VAL A 174 15.47 -6.63 -6.19
N GLU A 175 16.47 -6.25 -6.99
CA GLU A 175 16.47 -6.46 -8.44
C GLU A 175 16.47 -7.95 -8.80
N ASP A 176 17.21 -8.79 -8.07
CA ASP A 176 17.21 -10.25 -8.26
C ASP A 176 15.85 -10.87 -7.88
N LEU A 177 15.23 -10.46 -6.77
CA LEU A 177 13.86 -10.87 -6.38
C LEU A 177 12.86 -10.47 -7.46
N LYS A 178 12.91 -9.24 -7.95
CA LYS A 178 12.06 -8.77 -9.04
C LYS A 178 12.25 -9.60 -10.30
N SER A 179 13.48 -9.96 -10.64
CA SER A 179 13.77 -10.79 -11.81
C SER A 179 13.18 -12.20 -11.72
N CYS A 180 12.88 -12.67 -10.50
CA CYS A 180 12.13 -13.90 -10.25
C CYS A 180 10.61 -13.73 -10.41
N GLY A 181 10.11 -12.50 -10.54
CA GLY A 181 8.68 -12.21 -10.61
C GLY A 181 8.03 -11.81 -9.27
N VAL A 182 8.84 -11.53 -8.23
CA VAL A 182 8.36 -11.01 -6.95
C VAL A 182 7.75 -9.63 -7.16
N ALA A 183 6.56 -9.40 -6.61
CA ALA A 183 5.79 -8.17 -6.77
C ALA A 183 5.85 -7.25 -5.54
N GLY A 184 6.31 -7.75 -4.40
CA GLY A 184 6.43 -6.95 -3.19
C GLY A 184 7.42 -7.51 -2.17
N ILE A 185 7.81 -6.66 -1.23
CA ILE A 185 8.73 -7.01 -0.13
C ILE A 185 8.14 -6.57 1.21
N ARG A 186 8.18 -7.47 2.18
CA ARG A 186 8.07 -7.15 3.61
C ARG A 186 9.48 -6.98 4.15
N TRP A 187 9.77 -5.84 4.77
CA TRP A 187 11.06 -5.59 5.39
C TRP A 187 11.00 -5.91 6.88
N ASP A 188 11.75 -6.94 7.28
CA ASP A 188 11.91 -7.32 8.67
C ASP A 188 12.61 -6.22 9.45
N ALA A 189 12.18 -5.98 10.71
CA ALA A 189 12.78 -5.01 11.62
C ALA A 189 12.99 -3.61 11.00
N ALA A 190 12.10 -3.18 10.11
CA ALA A 190 12.23 -1.94 9.35
C ALA A 190 12.38 -0.69 10.22
N LYS A 191 11.79 -0.68 11.44
CA LYS A 191 11.95 0.45 12.37
C LYS A 191 13.40 0.70 12.80
N HIS A 192 14.27 -0.28 12.64
CA HIS A 192 15.69 -0.20 12.97
C HIS A 192 16.56 0.33 11.83
N ILE A 193 15.97 0.59 10.67
CA ILE A 193 16.63 1.25 9.53
C ILE A 193 16.21 2.72 9.50
N GLY A 194 17.20 3.62 9.44
CA GLY A 194 16.98 5.06 9.46
C GLY A 194 16.25 5.58 8.22
N LEU A 195 15.80 6.81 8.32
CA LEU A 195 15.07 7.56 7.29
C LEU A 195 15.99 8.62 6.63
N PRO A 196 15.63 9.15 5.46
CA PRO A 196 16.38 10.25 4.83
C PRO A 196 16.56 11.49 5.72
N SER A 197 15.55 11.86 6.50
CA SER A 197 15.67 12.94 7.50
C SER A 197 16.72 12.67 8.58
N GLU A 198 17.06 11.39 8.77
CA GLU A 198 18.09 10.91 9.71
C GLU A 198 19.45 10.67 9.02
N GLY A 199 19.57 11.00 7.72
CA GLY A 199 20.77 10.81 6.91
C GLY A 199 20.93 9.43 6.29
N CYS A 200 19.91 8.57 6.30
CA CYS A 200 19.94 7.24 5.75
C CYS A 200 19.16 7.16 4.42
N GLY A 201 19.87 6.92 3.31
CA GLY A 201 19.30 6.78 1.96
C GLY A 201 18.79 5.39 1.61
N PHE A 202 18.71 4.45 2.56
CA PHE A 202 18.37 3.06 2.32
C PHE A 202 17.03 2.90 1.58
N TRP A 203 15.98 3.53 2.13
CA TRP A 203 14.62 3.40 1.58
C TRP A 203 14.54 3.97 0.16
N GLN A 204 15.09 5.15 -0.07
CA GLN A 204 15.15 5.75 -1.41
C GLN A 204 15.85 4.82 -2.41
N THR A 205 16.93 4.14 -1.98
CA THR A 205 17.72 3.25 -2.84
C THR A 205 16.97 1.98 -3.18
N VAL A 206 16.42 1.28 -2.20
CA VAL A 206 15.76 -0.03 -2.44
C VAL A 206 14.40 0.13 -3.13
N THR A 207 13.65 1.19 -2.84
CA THR A 207 12.35 1.46 -3.50
C THR A 207 12.49 2.10 -4.87
N SER A 208 13.71 2.47 -5.28
CA SER A 208 13.98 2.93 -6.65
C SER A 208 13.83 1.82 -7.71
N VAL A 209 13.73 0.56 -7.30
CA VAL A 209 13.40 -0.55 -8.20
C VAL A 209 11.91 -0.48 -8.53
N PRO A 210 11.54 -0.13 -9.78
CA PRO A 210 10.13 0.19 -10.08
C PRO A 210 9.22 -1.05 -10.10
N GLY A 211 7.93 -0.84 -9.88
CA GLY A 211 6.90 -1.88 -10.03
C GLY A 211 6.92 -2.94 -8.93
N MET A 212 7.38 -2.59 -7.75
CA MET A 212 7.30 -3.42 -6.55
C MET A 212 6.63 -2.64 -5.42
N TRP A 213 5.81 -3.32 -4.65
CA TRP A 213 5.26 -2.79 -3.42
C TRP A 213 6.14 -3.16 -2.23
N HIS A 214 6.29 -2.24 -1.29
CA HIS A 214 7.10 -2.46 -0.10
C HIS A 214 6.30 -2.15 1.16
N TYR A 215 6.46 -2.97 2.19
CA TYR A 215 6.04 -2.61 3.54
C TYR A 215 7.07 -3.05 4.58
N GLY A 216 7.08 -2.37 5.71
CA GLY A 216 8.05 -2.60 6.76
C GLY A 216 7.42 -2.91 8.10
N GLU A 217 8.08 -3.76 8.87
CA GLU A 217 7.72 -4.04 10.25
C GLU A 217 8.11 -2.87 11.16
N ILE A 218 7.12 -2.18 11.69
CA ILE A 218 7.28 -1.07 12.65
C ILE A 218 6.52 -1.41 13.93
N LEU A 219 7.06 -2.31 14.74
CA LEU A 219 6.41 -2.73 15.99
C LEU A 219 6.43 -1.59 17.02
N ASP A 220 5.27 -1.29 17.60
CA ASP A 220 5.06 -0.27 18.65
C ASP A 220 5.55 1.13 18.27
N GLY A 221 5.65 1.40 16.97
CA GLY A 221 6.12 2.63 16.40
C GLY A 221 7.65 2.74 16.32
N PRO A 222 8.15 3.76 15.60
CA PRO A 222 9.58 3.91 15.29
C PRO A 222 10.39 4.51 16.44
N GLY A 223 9.78 4.94 17.54
CA GLY A 223 10.40 5.80 18.57
C GLY A 223 10.48 7.27 18.13
N GLY A 224 11.17 8.11 18.90
CA GLY A 224 11.36 9.53 18.58
C GLY A 224 10.05 10.30 18.37
N ASP A 225 10.01 11.20 17.38
CA ASP A 225 8.78 11.86 16.94
C ASP A 225 7.97 10.88 16.07
N LYS A 226 7.22 10.02 16.76
CA LYS A 226 6.54 8.85 16.21
C LYS A 226 5.74 9.14 14.94
N TYR A 227 4.86 10.12 14.97
CA TYR A 227 3.94 10.35 13.85
C TYR A 227 4.62 11.03 12.66
N THR A 228 5.60 11.90 12.90
CA THR A 228 6.42 12.48 11.84
C THR A 228 7.24 11.39 11.14
N LEU A 229 7.89 10.51 11.90
CA LEU A 229 8.67 9.41 11.34
C LEU A 229 7.80 8.39 10.61
N LEU A 230 6.61 8.04 11.14
CA LEU A 230 5.68 7.14 10.47
C LEU A 230 5.22 7.69 9.12
N LYS A 231 4.90 8.99 9.04
CA LYS A 231 4.55 9.63 7.77
C LYS A 231 5.70 9.57 6.77
N GLU A 232 6.92 9.86 7.21
CA GLU A 232 8.10 9.76 6.35
C GLU A 232 8.36 8.34 5.87
N TYR A 233 8.16 7.30 6.73
CA TYR A 233 8.18 5.91 6.24
C TYR A 233 7.16 5.69 5.12
N THR A 234 5.96 6.25 5.23
CA THR A 234 4.90 6.06 4.23
C THR A 234 5.16 6.78 2.90
N ASP A 235 6.16 7.65 2.81
CA ASP A 235 6.66 8.16 1.53
C ASP A 235 7.42 7.10 0.71
N TYR A 236 7.86 6.01 1.35
CA TYR A 236 8.67 4.95 0.73
C TYR A 236 8.04 3.56 0.81
N ILE A 237 7.48 3.21 1.96
CA ILE A 237 6.96 1.87 2.28
C ILE A 237 5.69 1.99 3.09
N SER A 238 4.77 1.03 2.96
CA SER A 238 3.70 0.89 3.95
C SER A 238 4.26 0.39 5.29
N VAL A 239 3.57 0.64 6.40
CA VAL A 239 4.03 0.31 7.76
C VAL A 239 3.01 -0.57 8.47
N THR A 240 3.47 -1.51 9.30
CA THR A 240 2.58 -2.37 10.10
C THR A 240 1.95 -1.58 11.26
N ASP A 241 0.62 -1.46 11.32
CA ASP A 241 -0.08 -0.82 12.45
C ASP A 241 -0.26 -1.80 13.60
N SER A 242 0.83 -2.09 14.31
CA SER A 242 0.84 -3.00 15.45
C SER A 242 0.00 -2.52 16.62
N GLU A 243 -0.16 -1.21 16.81
CA GLU A 243 -0.96 -0.65 17.89
C GLU A 243 -2.45 -0.92 17.66
N TYR A 244 -2.94 -0.68 16.44
CA TYR A 244 -4.33 -0.98 16.10
C TYR A 244 -4.60 -2.49 16.11
N SER A 245 -3.68 -3.29 15.57
CA SER A 245 -3.76 -4.75 15.61
C SER A 245 -3.86 -5.27 17.05
N SER A 246 -3.00 -4.79 17.94
CA SER A 246 -3.03 -5.15 19.37
C SER A 246 -4.30 -4.67 20.08
N TRP A 247 -4.79 -3.49 19.74
CA TRP A 247 -6.03 -2.96 20.29
C TRP A 247 -7.24 -3.79 19.86
N ALA A 248 -7.39 -4.08 18.58
CA ALA A 248 -8.47 -4.92 18.04
C ALA A 248 -8.41 -6.33 18.66
N TYR A 249 -7.23 -6.92 18.76
CA TYR A 249 -7.00 -8.22 19.41
C TYR A 249 -7.53 -8.21 20.85
N ASN A 250 -7.13 -7.23 21.66
CA ASN A 250 -7.55 -7.15 23.07
C ASN A 250 -9.06 -6.93 23.22
N GLN A 251 -9.66 -6.11 22.35
CA GLN A 251 -11.10 -5.86 22.35
C GLN A 251 -11.88 -7.15 22.06
N VAL A 252 -11.56 -7.83 20.96
CA VAL A 252 -12.28 -9.05 20.55
C VAL A 252 -12.02 -10.21 21.53
N CYS A 253 -10.82 -10.35 22.07
CA CYS A 253 -10.55 -11.33 23.12
C CYS A 253 -11.39 -11.09 24.38
N SER A 254 -11.79 -9.85 24.66
CA SER A 254 -12.68 -9.46 25.76
C SER A 254 -14.17 -9.49 25.37
N GLY A 255 -14.51 -9.91 24.15
CA GLY A 255 -15.90 -9.93 23.65
C GLY A 255 -16.42 -8.57 23.17
N ASN A 256 -15.55 -7.58 23.03
CA ASN A 256 -15.85 -6.23 22.51
C ASN A 256 -15.29 -6.03 21.09
N VAL A 257 -15.36 -4.81 20.58
CA VAL A 257 -14.78 -4.41 19.30
C VAL A 257 -14.06 -3.07 19.41
N PRO A 258 -13.05 -2.78 18.56
CA PRO A 258 -12.43 -1.46 18.50
C PRO A 258 -13.42 -0.44 17.91
N SER A 259 -13.21 0.84 18.19
CA SER A 259 -14.04 1.94 17.69
C SER A 259 -13.29 2.75 16.63
N GLY A 260 -13.45 2.42 15.36
CA GLY A 260 -12.85 3.20 14.27
C GLY A 260 -11.38 2.88 13.97
N TYR A 261 -10.63 3.87 13.49
CA TYR A 261 -9.21 3.75 13.16
C TYR A 261 -8.31 3.83 14.39
N GLY A 262 -7.09 3.28 14.25
CA GLY A 262 -6.06 3.38 15.25
C GLY A 262 -5.44 4.78 15.38
N SER A 263 -4.57 4.93 16.38
CA SER A 263 -3.91 6.20 16.70
C SER A 263 -3.04 6.72 15.54
N TRP A 264 -2.46 5.85 14.75
CA TRP A 264 -1.58 6.26 13.65
C TRP A 264 -2.37 6.98 12.56
N THR A 265 -3.44 6.39 12.09
CA THR A 265 -4.32 7.01 11.08
C THR A 265 -4.99 8.28 11.63
N ALA A 266 -5.43 8.25 12.89
CA ALA A 266 -5.98 9.44 13.56
C ALA A 266 -4.98 10.61 13.67
N ASN A 267 -3.67 10.35 13.59
CA ASN A 267 -2.60 11.34 13.59
C ASN A 267 -2.01 11.60 12.20
N GLY A 268 -2.72 11.22 11.16
CA GLY A 268 -2.43 11.58 9.77
C GLY A 268 -1.44 10.64 9.05
N VAL A 269 -1.23 9.41 9.55
CA VAL A 269 -0.61 8.35 8.75
C VAL A 269 -1.65 7.87 7.74
N PRO A 270 -1.35 7.83 6.42
CA PRO A 270 -2.34 7.43 5.42
C PRO A 270 -2.86 6.01 5.67
N SER A 271 -4.17 5.80 5.59
CA SER A 271 -4.76 4.45 5.74
C SER A 271 -4.27 3.49 4.65
N THR A 272 -3.98 4.00 3.44
CA THR A 272 -3.38 3.23 2.35
C THR A 272 -1.92 2.85 2.60
N GLY A 273 -1.27 3.48 3.56
CA GLY A 273 0.11 3.22 3.98
C GLY A 273 0.22 2.30 5.19
N VAL A 274 -0.85 1.66 5.66
CA VAL A 274 -0.80 0.76 6.82
C VAL A 274 -1.13 -0.68 6.45
N VAL A 275 -0.48 -1.62 7.16
CA VAL A 275 -0.75 -3.05 7.08
C VAL A 275 -1.24 -3.54 8.44
N TYR A 276 -2.40 -4.16 8.44
CA TYR A 276 -3.10 -4.67 9.61
C TYR A 276 -3.04 -6.21 9.69
N TRP A 277 -3.14 -6.79 10.86
CA TRP A 277 -3.29 -8.24 11.06
C TRP A 277 -4.13 -8.58 12.29
N GLY A 278 -4.78 -9.72 12.27
CA GLY A 278 -5.44 -10.29 13.48
C GLY A 278 -4.44 -10.97 14.41
N GLU A 279 -3.42 -11.60 13.82
CA GLU A 279 -2.22 -12.14 14.46
C GLU A 279 -1.07 -12.16 13.45
N SER A 280 0.16 -12.22 13.93
CA SER A 280 1.37 -12.37 13.11
C SER A 280 2.14 -13.62 13.51
N HIS A 281 3.17 -13.97 12.74
CA HIS A 281 4.08 -15.04 13.11
C HIS A 281 4.75 -14.80 14.47
N ASP A 282 5.05 -13.53 14.81
CA ASP A 282 5.66 -13.17 16.09
C ASP A 282 4.70 -13.32 17.27
N THR A 283 3.45 -12.88 17.13
CA THR A 283 2.46 -13.04 18.19
C THR A 283 2.09 -14.52 18.42
N TYR A 284 2.25 -15.36 17.40
CA TYR A 284 1.92 -16.79 17.47
C TYR A 284 3.10 -17.65 17.90
N SER A 285 4.30 -17.40 17.36
CA SER A 285 5.40 -18.40 17.37
C SER A 285 6.46 -18.16 18.45
N ASN A 286 6.35 -17.13 19.26
CA ASN A 286 7.36 -16.76 20.27
C ASN A 286 7.03 -17.15 21.71
N ASP A 287 6.09 -18.08 21.94
CA ASP A 287 5.70 -18.57 23.27
C ASP A 287 5.23 -17.46 24.25
N GLY A 288 4.96 -16.24 23.75
CA GLY A 288 4.56 -15.08 24.54
C GLY A 288 5.71 -14.19 24.99
N ASP A 289 6.94 -14.40 24.52
CA ASP A 289 8.12 -13.62 24.87
C ASP A 289 7.97 -12.12 24.54
N TYR A 290 7.11 -11.76 23.59
CA TYR A 290 6.80 -10.38 23.19
C TYR A 290 5.42 -9.91 23.68
N GLY A 291 4.92 -10.46 24.77
CA GLY A 291 3.71 -10.03 25.47
C GLY A 291 2.41 -10.69 24.98
N THR A 292 2.19 -10.82 23.69
CA THR A 292 1.01 -11.48 23.11
C THR A 292 1.34 -12.93 22.73
N ASN A 293 0.47 -13.87 23.12
CA ASN A 293 0.53 -15.24 22.67
C ASN A 293 -0.79 -15.64 22.00
N SER A 294 -0.90 -15.40 20.71
CA SER A 294 -2.11 -15.67 19.94
C SER A 294 -2.32 -17.17 19.70
N SER A 295 -1.30 -18.02 19.88
CA SER A 295 -1.45 -19.48 19.77
C SER A 295 -2.45 -20.07 20.77
N ASN A 296 -2.74 -19.35 21.87
CA ASN A 296 -3.74 -19.73 22.87
C ASN A 296 -5.14 -19.20 22.56
N VAL A 297 -5.32 -18.44 21.48
CA VAL A 297 -6.60 -17.87 21.05
C VAL A 297 -7.20 -18.76 19.95
N SER A 298 -8.50 -19.04 20.04
CA SER A 298 -9.18 -19.85 19.02
C SER A 298 -9.15 -19.17 17.65
N GLN A 299 -9.13 -19.97 16.59
CA GLN A 299 -9.04 -19.48 15.22
C GLN A 299 -10.22 -18.54 14.88
N ASP A 300 -11.43 -18.88 15.30
CA ASP A 300 -12.64 -18.08 15.07
C ASP A 300 -12.58 -16.68 15.67
N LYS A 301 -11.86 -16.49 16.78
CA LYS A 301 -11.59 -15.15 17.33
C LYS A 301 -10.61 -14.36 16.47
N ILE A 302 -9.56 -15.01 16.02
CA ILE A 302 -8.56 -14.39 15.11
C ILE A 302 -9.21 -13.98 13.79
N ASP A 303 -10.10 -14.82 13.26
CA ASP A 303 -10.84 -14.53 12.03
C ASP A 303 -11.69 -13.26 12.17
N ARG A 304 -12.37 -13.10 13.32
CA ARG A 304 -13.13 -11.87 13.62
C ARG A 304 -12.22 -10.65 13.79
N ILE A 305 -11.09 -10.80 14.48
CA ILE A 305 -10.10 -9.72 14.61
C ILE A 305 -9.63 -9.29 13.21
N TRP A 306 -9.23 -10.25 12.39
CA TRP A 306 -8.76 -9.98 11.04
C TRP A 306 -9.82 -9.34 10.15
N ALA A 307 -11.07 -9.83 10.18
CA ALA A 307 -12.16 -9.34 9.36
C ALA A 307 -12.45 -7.83 9.56
N ILE A 308 -12.23 -7.31 10.79
CA ILE A 308 -12.45 -5.90 11.13
C ILE A 308 -11.59 -4.95 10.27
N GLY A 309 -10.33 -5.29 10.04
CA GLY A 309 -9.45 -4.50 9.16
C GLY A 309 -9.54 -4.94 7.70
N ALA A 310 -9.67 -6.25 7.46
CA ALA A 310 -9.62 -6.83 6.13
C ALA A 310 -10.73 -6.38 5.18
N CYS A 311 -11.89 -5.98 5.69
CA CYS A 311 -13.02 -5.50 4.90
C CYS A 311 -12.98 -3.98 4.61
N ARG A 312 -12.00 -3.24 5.14
CA ARG A 312 -11.92 -1.79 5.04
C ARG A 312 -11.34 -1.31 3.72
N ASN A 313 -11.60 -0.05 3.38
CA ASN A 313 -10.95 0.63 2.27
C ASN A 313 -9.59 1.18 2.71
N GLY A 314 -8.58 1.04 1.85
CA GLY A 314 -7.25 1.61 2.07
C GLY A 314 -6.28 0.72 2.84
N GLU A 315 -6.69 0.10 3.94
CA GLU A 315 -5.83 -0.79 4.73
C GLU A 315 -5.56 -2.12 3.99
N THR A 316 -4.31 -2.55 3.96
CA THR A 316 -3.93 -3.90 3.52
C THR A 316 -3.92 -4.81 4.73
N SER A 317 -4.55 -5.99 4.69
CA SER A 317 -4.55 -6.91 5.83
C SER A 317 -3.83 -8.19 5.52
N LEU A 318 -3.05 -8.66 6.52
CA LEU A 318 -2.30 -9.90 6.47
C LEU A 318 -3.07 -10.99 7.22
N TYR A 319 -3.39 -12.11 6.55
CA TYR A 319 -3.94 -13.31 7.17
C TYR A 319 -2.84 -14.32 7.40
N PHE A 320 -2.63 -14.70 8.64
CA PHE A 320 -1.56 -15.63 9.03
C PHE A 320 -2.02 -17.08 8.94
N SER A 321 -1.40 -17.89 8.08
CA SER A 321 -1.60 -19.32 8.05
C SER A 321 -0.85 -19.98 9.21
N ARG A 322 -1.59 -20.38 10.25
CA ARG A 322 -1.03 -20.96 11.48
C ARG A 322 -0.25 -22.23 11.21
N PRO A 323 0.98 -22.38 11.70
CA PRO A 323 1.68 -23.66 11.68
C PRO A 323 0.95 -24.70 12.54
N SER A 324 1.23 -25.98 12.31
CA SER A 324 0.63 -27.09 13.09
C SER A 324 1.13 -27.15 14.54
N ALA A 325 2.35 -26.67 14.79
CA ALA A 325 2.93 -26.57 16.12
C ALA A 325 2.65 -25.19 16.73
N THR A 326 2.57 -25.13 18.06
CA THR A 326 2.28 -23.89 18.82
C THR A 326 3.47 -23.41 19.67
N ARG A 327 4.54 -24.22 19.73
CA ARG A 327 5.72 -23.91 20.55
C ARG A 327 6.88 -23.46 19.66
N ARG A 328 7.57 -22.40 20.04
CA ARG A 328 8.67 -21.77 19.28
C ARG A 328 9.64 -22.77 18.66
N ASN A 329 10.17 -23.69 19.46
CA ASN A 329 11.17 -24.65 19.01
C ASN A 329 10.58 -25.86 18.25
N ALA A 330 9.27 -25.98 18.18
CA ALA A 330 8.58 -27.04 17.45
C ALA A 330 8.13 -26.61 16.05
N ILE A 331 8.02 -25.30 15.80
CA ILE A 331 7.70 -24.75 14.48
C ILE A 331 8.95 -24.82 13.61
N LYS A 332 8.83 -25.39 12.42
CA LYS A 332 9.95 -25.66 11.51
C LYS A 332 9.71 -25.07 10.13
N MET A 333 10.77 -24.52 9.54
CA MET A 333 10.79 -24.13 8.13
C MET A 333 10.44 -25.32 7.23
N GLY A 334 9.72 -25.10 6.14
CA GLY A 334 9.32 -26.12 5.19
C GLY A 334 8.12 -26.96 5.60
N GLN A 335 7.46 -26.63 6.71
CA GLN A 335 6.22 -27.25 7.13
C GLN A 335 5.02 -26.42 6.70
N LYS A 336 4.15 -27.02 5.88
CA LYS A 336 2.89 -26.39 5.46
C LYS A 336 2.01 -26.15 6.68
N GLY A 337 1.47 -24.93 6.80
CA GLY A 337 0.52 -24.54 7.82
C GLY A 337 -0.93 -24.88 7.49
N SER A 338 -1.84 -24.27 8.22
CA SER A 338 -3.28 -24.45 8.08
C SER A 338 -3.82 -23.92 6.74
N THR A 339 -4.79 -24.63 6.17
CA THR A 339 -5.56 -24.18 4.99
C THR A 339 -6.88 -23.50 5.38
N HIS A 340 -7.05 -23.10 6.63
CA HIS A 340 -8.26 -22.42 7.10
C HIS A 340 -8.54 -21.08 6.38
N PHE A 341 -7.56 -20.52 5.70
CA PHE A 341 -7.72 -19.37 4.84
C PHE A 341 -8.82 -19.54 3.77
N SER A 342 -9.18 -20.77 3.42
CA SER A 342 -10.27 -21.11 2.48
C SER A 342 -11.63 -21.32 3.16
N SER A 343 -11.77 -21.00 4.44
CA SER A 343 -13.07 -21.01 5.12
C SER A 343 -14.02 -19.97 4.52
N LYS A 344 -15.33 -20.21 4.65
CA LYS A 344 -16.35 -19.35 4.02
C LYS A 344 -16.29 -17.89 4.48
N GLU A 345 -16.08 -17.69 5.78
CA GLU A 345 -15.99 -16.36 6.38
C GLU A 345 -14.77 -15.58 5.88
N ILE A 346 -13.63 -16.22 5.71
CA ILE A 346 -12.41 -15.57 5.20
C ILE A 346 -12.56 -15.27 3.71
N ALA A 347 -13.05 -16.23 2.92
CA ALA A 347 -13.30 -16.04 1.51
C ALA A 347 -14.32 -14.90 1.26
N ALA A 348 -15.44 -14.87 1.99
CA ALA A 348 -16.45 -13.83 1.86
C ALA A 348 -15.90 -12.42 2.15
N VAL A 349 -15.06 -12.27 3.19
CA VAL A 349 -14.42 -10.98 3.50
C VAL A 349 -13.49 -10.54 2.37
N ASN A 350 -12.69 -11.47 1.80
CA ASN A 350 -11.83 -11.16 0.65
C ASN A 350 -12.64 -10.79 -0.60
N HIS A 351 -13.67 -11.58 -0.93
CA HIS A 351 -14.56 -11.30 -2.08
C HIS A 351 -15.20 -9.91 -1.95
N PHE A 352 -15.70 -9.59 -0.76
CA PHE A 352 -16.24 -8.27 -0.47
C PHE A 352 -15.19 -7.17 -0.69
N LYS A 353 -13.99 -7.30 -0.10
CA LYS A 353 -12.93 -6.31 -0.29
C LYS A 353 -12.60 -6.10 -1.75
N ASN A 354 -12.44 -7.18 -2.51
CA ASN A 354 -12.09 -7.16 -3.92
C ASN A 354 -13.19 -6.52 -4.78
N ALA A 355 -14.47 -6.85 -4.51
CA ALA A 355 -15.61 -6.28 -5.21
C ALA A 355 -15.83 -4.79 -4.88
N MET A 356 -15.28 -4.32 -3.76
CA MET A 356 -15.45 -2.95 -3.25
C MET A 356 -14.22 -2.08 -3.44
N VAL A 357 -13.25 -2.47 -4.29
CA VAL A 357 -12.06 -1.65 -4.59
C VAL A 357 -12.48 -0.24 -5.03
N GLY A 358 -11.81 0.78 -4.47
CA GLY A 358 -12.06 2.19 -4.76
C GLY A 358 -13.29 2.81 -4.08
N ARG A 359 -14.18 2.00 -3.48
CA ARG A 359 -15.38 2.53 -2.81
C ARG A 359 -15.04 2.97 -1.39
N PRO A 360 -15.36 4.22 -0.99
CA PRO A 360 -15.18 4.68 0.39
C PRO A 360 -15.86 3.75 1.40
N ASP A 361 -15.30 3.66 2.60
CA ASP A 361 -15.92 2.93 3.70
C ASP A 361 -16.48 3.86 4.79
N TYR A 362 -17.46 3.37 5.53
CA TYR A 362 -17.95 3.98 6.75
C TYR A 362 -17.92 2.94 7.87
N PHE A 363 -17.19 3.25 8.93
CA PHE A 363 -17.02 2.35 10.07
C PHE A 363 -17.95 2.73 11.20
N THR A 364 -18.74 1.78 11.68
CA THR A 364 -19.55 1.92 12.90
C THR A 364 -19.21 0.83 13.90
N ALA A 365 -19.21 1.17 15.19
CA ALA A 365 -19.03 0.22 16.27
C ALA A 365 -20.04 0.53 17.39
N SER A 366 -20.90 -0.42 17.70
CA SER A 366 -21.91 -0.30 18.76
C SER A 366 -22.27 -1.70 19.28
N ASP A 367 -22.53 -1.82 20.57
CA ASP A 367 -23.01 -3.06 21.22
C ASP A 367 -22.15 -4.30 20.97
N GLY A 368 -20.83 -4.09 20.86
CA GLY A 368 -19.88 -5.16 20.57
C GLY A 368 -19.93 -5.65 19.11
N ILE A 369 -20.48 -4.85 18.20
CA ILE A 369 -20.55 -5.15 16.77
C ILE A 369 -19.85 -4.05 15.99
N VAL A 370 -18.99 -4.44 15.04
CA VAL A 370 -18.50 -3.58 13.96
C VAL A 370 -19.38 -3.79 12.73
N CYS A 371 -19.74 -2.71 12.06
CA CYS A 371 -20.28 -2.73 10.72
C CYS A 371 -19.47 -1.77 9.84
N VAL A 372 -18.83 -2.32 8.81
CA VAL A 372 -18.14 -1.55 7.77
C VAL A 372 -19.00 -1.57 6.52
N THR A 373 -19.54 -0.42 6.14
CA THR A 373 -20.28 -0.26 4.89
C THR A 373 -19.38 0.31 3.80
N ARG A 374 -19.64 -0.04 2.53
CA ARG A 374 -18.92 0.46 1.36
C ARG A 374 -19.91 1.16 0.42
N LYS A 375 -19.56 2.38 -0.04
CA LYS A 375 -20.46 3.26 -0.81
C LYS A 375 -21.02 2.55 -2.04
N ASN A 376 -22.36 2.63 -2.20
CA ASN A 376 -23.13 1.95 -3.26
C ASN A 376 -22.82 0.44 -3.41
N GLY A 377 -22.46 -0.23 -2.31
CA GLY A 377 -21.95 -1.59 -2.34
C GLY A 377 -22.61 -2.52 -1.34
N GLY A 378 -21.98 -2.70 -0.21
CA GLY A 378 -22.41 -3.68 0.79
C GLY A 378 -21.85 -3.41 2.17
N ALA A 379 -21.94 -4.40 3.05
CA ALA A 379 -21.44 -4.31 4.41
C ALA A 379 -20.77 -5.61 4.87
N CYS A 380 -19.74 -5.46 5.69
CA CYS A 380 -19.19 -6.53 6.53
C CYS A 380 -19.54 -6.24 7.99
N ILE A 381 -20.15 -7.22 8.67
CA ILE A 381 -20.61 -7.13 10.05
C ILE A 381 -19.85 -8.14 10.89
N VAL A 382 -19.23 -7.69 11.99
CA VAL A 382 -18.44 -8.54 12.89
C VAL A 382 -18.92 -8.38 14.32
N ILE A 383 -19.33 -9.50 14.95
CA ILE A 383 -19.69 -9.56 16.37
C ILE A 383 -18.46 -9.94 17.16
N GLY A 384 -17.91 -9.07 18.00
CA GLY A 384 -16.67 -9.31 18.76
C GLY A 384 -16.72 -10.55 19.62
N ALA A 385 -17.82 -10.76 20.34
CA ALA A 385 -18.05 -11.98 21.14
C ALA A 385 -18.25 -13.25 20.29
N GLY A 386 -18.55 -13.12 18.99
CA GLY A 386 -18.87 -14.24 18.09
C GLY A 386 -20.27 -14.82 18.33
N GLY A 387 -20.51 -15.95 17.65
CA GLY A 387 -21.78 -16.67 17.72
C GLY A 387 -22.90 -16.03 16.90
N SER A 388 -23.97 -16.81 16.67
CA SER A 388 -25.12 -16.35 15.91
C SER A 388 -26.03 -15.42 16.72
N ARG A 389 -26.41 -14.29 16.13
CA ARG A 389 -27.28 -13.30 16.76
C ARG A 389 -28.07 -12.51 15.72
N ASP A 390 -29.33 -12.17 16.06
CA ASP A 390 -30.07 -11.15 15.33
C ASP A 390 -29.46 -9.78 15.60
N VAL A 391 -29.23 -9.02 14.55
CA VAL A 391 -28.62 -7.68 14.62
C VAL A 391 -29.49 -6.66 13.91
N SER A 392 -29.40 -5.42 14.39
CA SER A 392 -29.89 -4.23 13.69
C SER A 392 -28.83 -3.16 13.90
N VAL A 393 -28.02 -2.91 12.88
CA VAL A 393 -26.89 -1.99 12.92
C VAL A 393 -27.15 -0.80 12.01
N ALA A 394 -26.42 0.30 12.22
CA ALA A 394 -26.54 1.46 11.35
C ALA A 394 -26.06 1.15 9.94
N ASN A 395 -26.80 1.59 8.92
CA ASN A 395 -26.31 1.72 7.56
C ASN A 395 -25.44 2.98 7.50
N GLY A 396 -24.15 2.81 7.88
CA GLY A 396 -23.22 3.93 8.02
C GLY A 396 -23.09 4.71 6.72
N GLY A 397 -23.22 6.04 6.78
CA GLY A 397 -23.23 6.92 5.62
C GLY A 397 -24.40 6.71 4.65
N GLY A 398 -25.36 5.82 4.94
CA GLY A 398 -26.37 5.40 3.96
C GLY A 398 -25.76 4.64 2.77
N TYR A 399 -24.60 4.02 2.97
CA TYR A 399 -23.78 3.50 1.87
C TYR A 399 -24.32 2.24 1.20
N VAL A 400 -25.08 1.43 1.92
CA VAL A 400 -25.68 0.21 1.33
C VAL A 400 -27.08 0.55 0.82
N PRO A 401 -27.36 0.36 -0.48
CA PRO A 401 -28.67 0.64 -1.05
C PRO A 401 -29.78 -0.17 -0.37
N ASP A 402 -30.96 0.41 -0.27
CA ASP A 402 -32.15 -0.27 0.26
C ASP A 402 -32.43 -1.56 -0.51
N GLY A 403 -32.74 -2.62 0.22
CA GLY A 403 -33.03 -3.91 -0.42
C GLY A 403 -32.90 -5.10 0.52
N THR A 404 -32.94 -6.26 -0.12
CA THR A 404 -32.74 -7.56 0.54
C THR A 404 -31.47 -8.20 0.00
N TYR A 405 -30.61 -8.61 0.89
CA TYR A 405 -29.30 -9.18 0.59
C TYR A 405 -29.15 -10.56 1.22
N VAL A 406 -28.36 -11.41 0.62
CA VAL A 406 -28.03 -12.72 1.18
C VAL A 406 -26.60 -12.65 1.73
N ASP A 407 -26.42 -13.03 3.01
CA ASP A 407 -25.10 -13.14 3.62
C ASP A 407 -24.30 -14.27 2.96
N GLU A 408 -23.15 -13.95 2.40
CA GLU A 408 -22.28 -14.92 1.72
C GLU A 408 -21.74 -16.00 2.69
N VAL A 409 -21.59 -15.66 3.98
CA VAL A 409 -21.05 -16.59 4.99
C VAL A 409 -22.08 -17.64 5.39
N SER A 410 -23.28 -17.20 5.81
CA SER A 410 -24.31 -18.06 6.40
C SER A 410 -25.48 -18.41 5.48
N GLY A 411 -25.67 -17.64 4.40
CA GLY A 411 -26.87 -17.72 3.54
C GLY A 411 -28.11 -17.05 4.15
N ASN A 412 -28.00 -16.41 5.30
CA ASN A 412 -29.11 -15.71 5.92
C ASN A 412 -29.48 -14.43 5.15
N THR A 413 -30.76 -14.05 5.25
CA THR A 413 -31.24 -12.84 4.59
C THR A 413 -31.13 -11.63 5.51
N PHE A 414 -30.64 -10.51 4.95
CA PHE A 414 -30.59 -9.19 5.57
C PHE A 414 -31.48 -8.22 4.82
N THR A 415 -32.17 -7.37 5.57
CA THR A 415 -32.94 -6.24 5.04
C THR A 415 -32.18 -4.95 5.32
N VAL A 416 -31.98 -4.16 4.28
CA VAL A 416 -31.32 -2.85 4.34
C VAL A 416 -32.34 -1.76 4.05
N THR A 417 -32.29 -0.73 4.86
CA THR A 417 -33.00 0.55 4.67
C THR A 417 -31.99 1.68 4.65
N ALA A 418 -32.40 2.88 4.31
CA ALA A 418 -31.53 4.07 4.31
C ALA A 418 -30.72 4.25 5.61
N THR A 419 -31.23 3.78 6.75
CA THR A 419 -30.61 4.00 8.07
C THR A 419 -30.15 2.74 8.78
N THR A 420 -30.66 1.55 8.43
CA THR A 420 -30.41 0.31 9.17
C THR A 420 -30.14 -0.88 8.28
N ILE A 421 -29.31 -1.81 8.78
CA ILE A 421 -29.06 -3.14 8.23
C ILE A 421 -29.51 -4.14 9.30
N SER A 422 -30.48 -4.99 9.01
CA SER A 422 -31.07 -5.93 9.96
C SER A 422 -31.10 -7.35 9.40
N GLY A 423 -30.70 -8.32 10.21
CA GLY A 423 -30.68 -9.75 9.83
C GLY A 423 -30.05 -10.60 10.93
N ARG A 424 -29.80 -11.87 10.63
CA ARG A 424 -29.14 -12.79 11.54
C ARG A 424 -27.73 -13.14 11.10
N VAL A 425 -26.74 -12.72 11.88
CA VAL A 425 -25.36 -13.16 11.70
C VAL A 425 -25.24 -14.64 12.07
N GLY A 426 -24.49 -15.42 11.29
CA GLY A 426 -24.24 -16.85 11.52
C GLY A 426 -23.25 -17.13 12.67
N ASP A 427 -22.94 -18.43 12.87
CA ASP A 427 -22.18 -18.93 14.03
C ASP A 427 -20.73 -18.41 14.11
N THR A 428 -20.15 -18.01 12.99
CA THR A 428 -18.79 -17.44 12.95
C THR A 428 -18.72 -16.04 13.59
N GLY A 429 -19.87 -15.37 13.70
CA GLY A 429 -19.93 -13.97 14.14
C GLY A 429 -19.54 -12.97 13.05
N ILE A 430 -19.42 -13.42 11.80
CA ILE A 430 -19.13 -12.59 10.61
C ILE A 430 -20.28 -12.74 9.61
N ALA A 431 -20.75 -11.63 9.06
CA ALA A 431 -21.67 -11.62 7.93
C ALA A 431 -21.18 -10.65 6.87
N VAL A 432 -21.35 -11.01 5.60
CA VAL A 432 -20.93 -10.23 4.46
C VAL A 432 -22.08 -10.15 3.46
N ILE A 433 -22.56 -8.95 3.22
CA ILE A 433 -23.66 -8.69 2.29
C ILE A 433 -23.24 -7.65 1.24
N TYR A 434 -23.44 -7.93 -0.02
CA TYR A 434 -23.16 -6.98 -1.11
C TYR A 434 -23.83 -7.45 -2.42
N ASP A 435 -23.86 -6.55 -3.38
CA ASP A 435 -24.26 -6.83 -4.74
C ASP A 435 -23.06 -6.56 -5.66
N ALA A 436 -22.44 -7.63 -6.15
CA ALA A 436 -21.29 -7.55 -7.03
C ALA A 436 -21.62 -7.01 -8.43
N ASP A 437 -22.90 -7.11 -8.83
CA ASP A 437 -23.34 -6.73 -10.18
C ASP A 437 -23.63 -5.22 -10.31
N LYS A 438 -23.57 -4.47 -9.21
CA LYS A 438 -23.73 -3.01 -9.25
C LYS A 438 -22.40 -2.36 -9.63
N PRO A 439 -22.27 -1.80 -10.84
CA PRO A 439 -21.10 -1.07 -11.23
C PRO A 439 -20.92 0.15 -10.28
N TYR A 440 -19.70 0.42 -9.90
CA TYR A 440 -19.29 1.66 -9.24
C TYR A 440 -18.40 2.44 -10.19
N GLU A 441 -18.89 3.57 -10.67
CA GLU A 441 -18.09 4.52 -11.42
C GLU A 441 -17.61 5.58 -10.42
N PRO A 442 -16.30 5.65 -10.09
CA PRO A 442 -15.78 6.72 -9.27
C PRO A 442 -16.09 8.07 -9.93
N GLY A 443 -16.95 8.88 -9.32
CA GLY A 443 -17.30 10.22 -9.79
C GLY A 443 -18.73 10.44 -10.27
N GLU A 444 -19.59 9.42 -10.41
CA GLU A 444 -20.99 9.65 -10.80
C GLU A 444 -21.94 9.96 -9.61
N ASP A 445 -21.59 9.56 -8.39
CA ASP A 445 -22.45 9.76 -7.19
C ASP A 445 -21.73 10.46 -6.02
N ASP A 446 -20.55 11.02 -6.20
CA ASP A 446 -19.85 11.76 -5.14
C ASP A 446 -20.39 13.19 -4.95
N ASP A 447 -21.46 13.55 -5.66
CA ASP A 447 -21.76 14.94 -5.93
C ASP A 447 -22.74 15.65 -4.98
N ASP A 448 -23.36 15.03 -3.99
CA ASP A 448 -24.37 15.86 -3.29
C ASP A 448 -24.32 15.94 -1.74
N ASP A 449 -23.71 15.00 -1.01
CA ASP A 449 -23.79 15.05 0.45
C ASP A 449 -22.50 15.49 1.19
N ASP A 450 -21.34 15.52 0.53
CA ASP A 450 -20.06 15.93 1.15
C ASP A 450 -19.35 17.12 0.45
N ILE A 451 -20.01 17.79 -0.48
CA ILE A 451 -19.44 19.03 -1.05
C ILE A 451 -19.54 20.12 0.01
N PRO A 452 -18.41 20.67 0.49
CA PRO A 452 -18.45 21.78 1.44
C PRO A 452 -19.30 22.93 0.89
N SER A 453 -20.25 23.41 1.68
CA SER A 453 -21.21 24.45 1.27
C SER A 453 -20.55 25.77 0.83
N ASP A 454 -19.25 25.94 1.15
CA ASP A 454 -18.43 27.09 0.76
C ASP A 454 -17.60 26.83 -0.51
N MET A 455 -17.74 25.66 -1.14
CA MET A 455 -17.00 25.32 -2.35
C MET A 455 -17.48 26.15 -3.55
N PRO A 456 -16.57 26.84 -4.28
CA PRO A 456 -16.98 27.66 -5.40
C PRO A 456 -17.45 26.82 -6.61
N ALA A 457 -18.22 27.44 -7.49
CA ALA A 457 -18.67 26.80 -8.72
C ALA A 457 -17.53 26.58 -9.72
N SER A 458 -16.54 27.49 -9.73
CA SER A 458 -15.34 27.44 -10.58
C SER A 458 -14.10 27.77 -9.76
N PHE A 459 -12.95 27.31 -10.23
CA PHE A 459 -11.66 27.61 -9.62
C PHE A 459 -10.58 27.66 -10.69
N TYR A 460 -9.64 28.57 -10.58
CA TYR A 460 -8.64 28.87 -11.59
C TYR A 460 -7.24 28.85 -11.00
N ILE A 461 -6.28 28.28 -11.72
CA ILE A 461 -4.86 28.46 -11.45
C ILE A 461 -4.42 29.73 -12.15
N ILE A 462 -3.83 30.67 -11.42
CA ILE A 462 -3.28 31.93 -11.94
C ILE A 462 -1.79 32.03 -11.66
N GLY A 463 -1.04 32.60 -12.58
CA GLY A 463 0.42 32.74 -12.46
C GLY A 463 1.17 32.20 -13.67
N GLU A 464 2.38 31.69 -13.40
CA GLU A 464 3.32 31.25 -14.42
C GLU A 464 3.09 29.74 -14.71
N VAL A 465 1.98 29.45 -15.40
CA VAL A 465 1.55 28.12 -15.83
C VAL A 465 1.13 28.13 -17.29
N ASN A 466 1.47 27.10 -18.05
CA ASN A 466 1.16 26.96 -19.49
C ASN A 466 1.62 28.17 -20.33
N GLY A 467 2.76 28.76 -19.99
CA GLY A 467 3.27 29.98 -20.65
C GLY A 467 2.52 31.26 -20.30
N ASN A 468 1.54 31.24 -19.39
CA ASN A 468 0.85 32.41 -18.89
C ASN A 468 1.76 33.24 -17.95
N THR A 469 1.36 34.47 -17.74
CA THR A 469 1.97 35.37 -16.76
C THR A 469 0.92 35.85 -15.77
N TRP A 470 1.36 36.44 -14.66
CA TRP A 470 0.47 36.93 -13.61
C TRP A 470 -0.50 38.02 -14.16
N SER A 471 -1.79 37.69 -14.14
CA SER A 471 -2.87 38.59 -14.52
C SER A 471 -4.18 38.19 -13.81
N PRO A 472 -4.98 39.16 -13.32
CA PRO A 472 -6.33 38.85 -12.81
C PRO A 472 -7.26 38.26 -13.87
N ALA A 473 -7.02 38.55 -15.14
CA ALA A 473 -7.87 38.16 -16.27
C ALA A 473 -7.47 36.84 -16.93
N ILE A 474 -6.35 36.22 -16.49
CA ILE A 474 -5.80 35.03 -17.14
C ILE A 474 -5.62 33.93 -16.09
N GLY A 475 -6.21 32.78 -16.33
CA GLY A 475 -6.06 31.59 -15.48
C GLY A 475 -6.41 30.33 -16.25
N VAL A 476 -5.95 29.19 -15.72
CA VAL A 476 -6.35 27.87 -16.19
C VAL A 476 -7.53 27.41 -15.35
N GLU A 477 -8.68 27.21 -15.98
CA GLU A 477 -9.85 26.67 -15.29
C GLU A 477 -9.60 25.24 -14.88
N MET A 478 -9.94 24.91 -13.64
CA MET A 478 -9.82 23.57 -13.10
C MET A 478 -11.14 22.81 -13.27
N THR A 479 -11.06 21.55 -13.60
CA THR A 479 -12.23 20.66 -13.67
C THR A 479 -12.67 20.30 -12.27
N LYS A 480 -13.96 20.53 -11.96
CA LYS A 480 -14.58 20.17 -10.70
C LYS A 480 -15.09 18.73 -10.74
N SER A 481 -14.78 17.95 -9.72
CA SER A 481 -15.33 16.62 -9.48
C SER A 481 -15.45 16.38 -7.97
N GLY A 482 -16.67 16.20 -7.46
CA GLY A 482 -16.95 16.12 -6.04
C GLY A 482 -16.39 17.31 -5.27
N SER A 483 -15.67 17.07 -4.19
CA SER A 483 -14.98 18.10 -3.38
C SER A 483 -13.65 18.60 -3.99
N LYS A 484 -13.29 18.18 -5.21
CA LYS A 484 -11.98 18.45 -5.80
C LYS A 484 -12.05 19.29 -7.07
N PHE A 485 -10.97 20.06 -7.27
CA PHE A 485 -10.65 20.71 -8.52
C PHE A 485 -9.34 20.18 -9.05
N THR A 486 -9.27 19.82 -10.34
CA THR A 486 -8.07 19.27 -10.98
C THR A 486 -7.75 19.99 -12.28
N ALA A 487 -6.46 20.15 -12.58
CA ALA A 487 -6.00 20.62 -13.88
C ALA A 487 -4.62 20.07 -14.21
N ASP A 488 -4.44 19.69 -15.47
CA ASP A 488 -3.14 19.33 -16.03
C ASP A 488 -2.47 20.59 -16.59
N VAL A 489 -1.30 20.94 -16.05
CA VAL A 489 -0.57 22.16 -16.42
C VAL A 489 0.92 21.94 -16.51
N THR A 490 1.60 22.73 -17.34
CA THR A 490 3.04 22.92 -17.23
C THR A 490 3.29 24.09 -16.30
N VAL A 491 4.05 23.86 -15.24
CA VAL A 491 4.40 24.89 -14.25
C VAL A 491 5.75 25.46 -14.61
N ASP A 492 5.75 26.74 -15.04
CA ASP A 492 6.93 27.46 -15.50
C ASP A 492 7.58 28.28 -14.36
N GLY A 493 6.82 28.54 -13.30
CA GLY A 493 7.28 29.35 -12.18
C GLY A 493 6.35 29.29 -10.98
N TYR A 494 5.82 30.43 -10.55
CA TYR A 494 4.95 30.53 -9.37
C TYR A 494 3.47 30.62 -9.77
N PHE A 495 2.59 30.01 -8.95
CA PHE A 495 1.14 30.03 -9.15
C PHE A 495 0.38 30.17 -7.84
N SER A 496 -0.87 30.60 -7.94
CA SER A 496 -1.86 30.59 -6.86
C SER A 496 -3.24 30.37 -7.48
N PHE A 497 -4.32 30.59 -6.73
CA PHE A 497 -5.67 30.26 -7.18
C PHE A 497 -6.63 31.45 -7.04
N ALA A 498 -7.71 31.40 -7.81
CA ALA A 498 -8.84 32.32 -7.71
C ALA A 498 -10.17 31.60 -8.00
N LYS A 499 -11.27 32.05 -7.37
CA LYS A 499 -12.62 31.55 -7.67
C LYS A 499 -13.13 32.06 -9.01
N GLU A 500 -12.80 33.29 -9.35
CA GLU A 500 -13.24 33.99 -10.55
C GLU A 500 -12.08 34.78 -11.15
N LEU A 501 -12.08 34.96 -12.44
CA LEU A 501 -11.15 35.88 -13.12
C LEU A 501 -11.66 37.31 -13.02
N GLY A 502 -10.75 38.28 -12.96
CA GLY A 502 -11.03 39.70 -12.84
C GLY A 502 -10.77 40.49 -14.14
N ALA A 503 -10.87 41.79 -14.04
CA ALA A 503 -10.47 42.66 -15.15
C ALA A 503 -8.94 42.72 -15.25
N ALA A 504 -8.41 42.83 -16.48
CA ALA A 504 -6.99 42.96 -16.71
C ALA A 504 -6.41 44.17 -15.96
N ASN A 505 -5.32 43.96 -15.24
CA ASN A 505 -4.60 44.97 -14.44
C ASN A 505 -5.33 45.52 -13.21
N ASP A 506 -6.52 45.03 -12.85
CA ASP A 506 -7.23 45.43 -11.62
C ASP A 506 -6.91 44.52 -10.43
N TRP A 507 -5.66 44.49 -10.01
CA TRP A 507 -5.20 43.73 -8.86
C TRP A 507 -5.83 44.18 -7.54
N GLY A 508 -6.18 45.47 -7.42
CA GLY A 508 -6.78 46.02 -6.21
C GLY A 508 -8.15 45.42 -5.91
N ALA A 509 -9.07 45.46 -6.85
CA ALA A 509 -10.39 44.84 -6.72
C ALA A 509 -10.27 43.31 -6.63
N PHE A 510 -9.43 42.70 -7.46
CA PHE A 510 -9.22 41.24 -7.49
C PHE A 510 -8.72 40.69 -6.16
N ASN A 511 -7.74 41.32 -5.54
CA ASN A 511 -7.18 40.91 -4.26
C ASN A 511 -8.15 41.12 -3.07
N ASN A 512 -8.99 42.18 -3.12
CA ASN A 512 -9.90 42.54 -2.04
C ASN A 512 -11.29 41.87 -2.11
N SER A 513 -11.57 41.13 -3.17
CA SER A 513 -12.87 40.50 -3.40
C SER A 513 -13.16 39.23 -2.56
N GLY A 514 -12.20 38.75 -1.77
CA GLY A 514 -12.28 37.45 -1.13
C GLY A 514 -12.15 36.28 -2.11
N ASN A 515 -11.59 36.54 -3.26
CA ASN A 515 -11.51 35.66 -4.44
C ASN A 515 -10.23 34.82 -4.47
N ARG A 516 -9.18 35.26 -3.75
CA ARG A 516 -7.83 34.71 -3.84
C ARG A 516 -7.55 33.61 -2.84
N TYR A 517 -6.84 32.58 -3.31
CA TYR A 517 -6.35 31.44 -2.52
C TYR A 517 -4.89 31.15 -2.84
N GLY A 518 -4.14 30.71 -1.85
CA GLY A 518 -2.75 30.32 -2.01
C GLY A 518 -2.10 29.91 -0.68
N ALA A 519 -0.78 29.91 -0.64
CA ALA A 519 0.00 29.59 0.53
C ALA A 519 0.07 30.76 1.53
N SER A 520 0.33 30.47 2.80
CA SER A 520 0.66 31.50 3.81
C SER A 520 2.09 32.05 3.65
N ASN A 521 2.99 31.26 3.09
CA ASN A 521 4.36 31.61 2.69
C ASN A 521 4.66 30.98 1.32
N ASP A 522 5.63 31.52 0.58
CA ASP A 522 6.04 30.91 -0.69
C ASP A 522 6.45 29.45 -0.45
N THR A 523 5.73 28.55 -1.12
CA THR A 523 5.80 27.13 -0.84
C THR A 523 6.26 26.36 -2.09
N LYS A 524 7.28 25.50 -1.91
CA LYS A 524 7.75 24.60 -2.95
C LYS A 524 7.08 23.25 -2.78
N LEU A 525 6.51 22.72 -3.87
CA LEU A 525 5.89 21.41 -3.93
C LEU A 525 6.74 20.49 -4.83
N SER A 526 6.76 19.21 -4.53
CA SER A 526 7.26 18.16 -5.41
C SER A 526 6.17 17.11 -5.59
N SER A 527 6.32 16.24 -6.59
CA SER A 527 5.32 15.20 -6.88
C SER A 527 4.99 14.37 -5.63
N GLY A 528 3.70 14.21 -5.36
CA GLY A 528 3.19 13.53 -4.17
C GLY A 528 3.07 14.40 -2.91
N MET A 529 3.59 15.64 -2.91
CA MET A 529 3.43 16.55 -1.76
C MET A 529 2.06 17.21 -1.73
N THR A 530 1.55 17.42 -0.52
CA THR A 530 0.33 18.17 -0.22
C THR A 530 0.66 19.37 0.67
N ALA A 531 0.02 20.51 0.41
CA ALA A 531 0.13 21.71 1.25
C ALA A 531 -1.25 22.34 1.47
N PRO A 532 -1.47 23.05 2.61
CA PRO A 532 -2.73 23.74 2.83
C PRO A 532 -2.91 24.94 1.92
N ILE A 533 -4.18 25.24 1.54
CA ILE A 533 -4.56 26.48 0.85
C ILE A 533 -5.33 27.40 1.80
N TYR A 534 -5.10 28.69 1.65
CA TYR A 534 -5.73 29.72 2.48
C TYR A 534 -6.40 30.77 1.61
N GLN A 535 -7.61 31.20 2.02
CA GLN A 535 -8.25 32.39 1.44
C GLN A 535 -7.60 33.65 2.03
N MET A 536 -6.98 34.46 1.21
CA MET A 536 -6.27 35.69 1.63
C MET A 536 -6.41 36.77 0.55
N SER A 537 -6.35 38.03 0.93
CA SER A 537 -6.36 39.14 -0.07
C SER A 537 -5.08 39.17 -0.92
N ASP A 538 -3.95 38.73 -0.35
CA ASP A 538 -2.67 38.66 -1.08
C ASP A 538 -1.95 37.36 -0.67
N PRO A 539 -2.42 36.18 -1.14
CA PRO A 539 -1.80 34.91 -0.80
C PRO A 539 -0.42 34.78 -1.43
N LYS A 540 0.47 34.07 -0.75
CA LYS A 540 1.74 33.66 -1.30
C LYS A 540 1.55 32.54 -2.32
N ALA A 541 2.57 32.31 -3.12
CA ALA A 541 2.50 31.41 -4.26
C ALA A 541 3.07 30.02 -3.94
N TYR A 542 2.64 29.06 -4.75
CA TYR A 542 3.27 27.75 -4.87
C TYR A 542 4.19 27.74 -6.09
N THR A 543 5.20 26.91 -6.05
CA THR A 543 5.98 26.48 -7.23
C THR A 543 6.25 24.99 -7.13
N VAL A 544 6.59 24.32 -8.22
CA VAL A 544 6.95 22.91 -8.24
C VAL A 544 8.43 22.71 -8.52
N VAL A 545 8.98 21.63 -7.99
CA VAL A 545 10.40 21.27 -8.18
C VAL A 545 10.48 19.76 -8.44
N PRO A 546 11.08 19.39 -9.62
CA PRO A 546 11.53 20.24 -10.71
C PRO A 546 10.39 20.97 -11.42
N ALA A 547 10.69 22.02 -12.19
CA ALA A 547 9.71 22.61 -13.10
C ALA A 547 9.32 21.60 -14.19
N GLY A 548 8.03 21.54 -14.57
CA GLY A 548 7.55 20.53 -15.50
C GLY A 548 6.03 20.46 -15.60
N SER A 549 5.53 19.35 -16.15
CA SER A 549 4.10 19.11 -16.30
C SER A 549 3.55 18.31 -15.14
N TYR A 550 2.47 18.83 -14.54
CA TYR A 550 1.86 18.26 -13.34
C TYR A 550 0.33 18.27 -13.44
N THR A 551 -0.29 17.27 -12.87
CA THR A 551 -1.68 17.36 -12.43
C THR A 551 -1.71 18.07 -11.07
N ILE A 552 -2.34 19.25 -11.01
CA ILE A 552 -2.57 19.99 -9.77
C ILE A 552 -3.99 19.63 -9.29
N THR A 553 -4.10 19.16 -8.06
CA THR A 553 -5.38 18.84 -7.40
C THR A 553 -5.56 19.75 -6.19
N VAL A 554 -6.69 20.43 -6.11
CA VAL A 554 -7.14 21.12 -4.88
C VAL A 554 -8.28 20.34 -4.29
N ASP A 555 -8.10 19.82 -3.09
CA ASP A 555 -9.16 19.18 -2.31
C ASP A 555 -9.81 20.22 -1.40
N TRP A 556 -11.11 20.48 -1.66
CA TRP A 556 -11.83 21.53 -0.93
C TRP A 556 -12.29 21.06 0.45
N SER A 557 -12.41 19.76 0.66
CA SER A 557 -12.85 19.18 1.94
C SER A 557 -11.84 19.43 3.07
N ASP A 558 -10.55 19.35 2.76
CA ASP A 558 -9.45 19.58 3.70
C ASP A 558 -8.66 20.88 3.44
N LYS A 559 -9.09 21.66 2.43
CA LYS A 559 -8.44 22.92 2.01
C LYS A 559 -6.95 22.71 1.67
N SER A 560 -6.66 21.69 0.87
CA SER A 560 -5.30 21.33 0.48
C SER A 560 -5.07 21.41 -1.02
N VAL A 561 -3.80 21.54 -1.42
CA VAL A 561 -3.32 21.40 -2.80
C VAL A 561 -2.26 20.32 -2.85
N SER A 562 -2.37 19.44 -3.83
CA SER A 562 -1.35 18.44 -4.14
C SER A 562 -0.93 18.53 -5.60
N VAL A 563 0.28 18.05 -5.90
CA VAL A 563 0.83 18.01 -7.26
C VAL A 563 1.32 16.60 -7.57
N THR A 564 0.96 16.09 -8.73
CA THR A 564 1.45 14.80 -9.23
C THR A 564 2.14 15.03 -10.56
N GLU A 565 3.42 14.67 -10.65
CA GLU A 565 4.17 14.81 -11.91
C GLU A 565 3.49 13.94 -12.97
N MET A 566 3.14 14.56 -14.08
CA MET A 566 2.67 13.82 -15.24
C MET A 566 3.86 13.05 -15.80
N ALA A 567 3.70 11.73 -15.94
CA ALA A 567 4.75 10.88 -16.49
C ALA A 567 5.25 11.48 -17.82
N GLY A 568 6.30 12.28 -17.75
CA GLY A 568 6.92 12.93 -18.88
C GLY A 568 7.57 11.84 -19.73
N ILE A 569 7.30 11.86 -21.02
CA ILE A 569 8.07 11.11 -21.98
C ILE A 569 9.43 11.83 -22.05
N ASN A 570 10.41 11.34 -21.28
CA ASN A 570 11.78 11.78 -21.42
C ASN A 570 12.22 11.55 -22.87
N GLY A 571 12.71 12.59 -23.51
CA GLY A 571 13.06 12.59 -24.92
C GLY A 571 13.89 11.37 -25.31
N VAL A 572 13.36 10.54 -26.18
CA VAL A 572 14.08 9.44 -26.81
C VAL A 572 15.06 10.05 -27.79
N THR A 573 16.35 9.81 -27.58
CA THR A 573 17.36 10.10 -28.61
C THR A 573 17.11 9.13 -29.77
N ILE A 574 16.59 9.63 -30.86
CA ILE A 574 16.30 8.83 -32.07
C ILE A 574 17.63 8.44 -32.72
N SER A 575 17.87 7.15 -32.91
CA SER A 575 18.91 6.66 -33.82
C SER A 575 18.38 6.78 -35.27
N ASP A 576 19.18 7.32 -36.16
CA ASP A 576 18.87 7.96 -37.43
C ASP A 576 18.35 7.09 -38.59
N ASP A 577 17.83 5.86 -38.42
CA ASP A 577 17.62 4.95 -39.56
C ASP A 577 16.20 4.38 -39.80
N ALA A 578 15.14 4.88 -39.14
CA ALA A 578 13.77 4.46 -39.46
C ALA A 578 12.80 5.62 -39.41
N GLU A 579 12.01 5.84 -40.46
CA GLU A 579 10.97 6.87 -40.47
C GLU A 579 9.86 6.56 -39.43
N PRO A 580 9.45 7.56 -38.60
CA PRO A 580 8.43 7.32 -37.57
C PRO A 580 7.04 7.17 -38.17
N GLU A 581 6.32 6.16 -37.71
CA GLU A 581 4.90 5.96 -38.00
C GLU A 581 4.05 6.51 -36.86
N TYR A 582 3.01 7.27 -37.19
CA TYR A 582 2.10 7.89 -36.20
C TYR A 582 0.78 7.14 -36.12
N TYR A 583 0.28 6.94 -34.91
CA TYR A 583 -1.01 6.31 -34.66
C TYR A 583 -1.82 7.17 -33.68
N ASN A 584 -3.12 7.29 -33.86
CA ASN A 584 -4.00 7.89 -32.87
C ASN A 584 -4.13 7.02 -31.61
N LEU A 585 -4.80 7.51 -30.57
CA LEU A 585 -4.96 6.75 -29.31
C LEU A 585 -5.82 5.47 -29.47
N GLN A 586 -6.53 5.31 -30.59
CA GLN A 586 -7.28 4.10 -30.97
C GLN A 586 -6.43 3.11 -31.78
N GLY A 587 -5.13 3.39 -31.98
CA GLY A 587 -4.21 2.53 -32.73
C GLY A 587 -4.35 2.61 -34.26
N ILE A 588 -5.04 3.62 -34.79
CA ILE A 588 -5.19 3.85 -36.24
C ILE A 588 -4.03 4.70 -36.73
N LYS A 589 -3.34 4.24 -37.79
CA LYS A 589 -2.22 4.96 -38.41
C LYS A 589 -2.69 6.30 -39.00
N VAL A 590 -1.93 7.37 -38.73
CA VAL A 590 -2.18 8.75 -39.20
C VAL A 590 -1.01 9.18 -40.08
N GLU A 591 -1.26 9.45 -41.35
CA GLU A 591 -0.21 9.81 -42.31
C GLU A 591 0.27 11.27 -42.18
N ASN A 592 -0.60 12.18 -41.73
CA ASN A 592 -0.26 13.59 -41.51
C ASN A 592 -0.82 14.02 -40.14
N PRO A 593 -0.05 13.80 -39.04
CA PRO A 593 -0.50 14.16 -37.72
C PRO A 593 -0.52 15.69 -37.54
N GLY A 594 -1.70 16.23 -37.20
CA GLY A 594 -1.85 17.62 -36.77
C GLY A 594 -1.49 17.78 -35.30
N SER A 595 -1.77 18.95 -34.71
CA SER A 595 -1.59 19.16 -33.26
C SER A 595 -2.41 18.15 -32.47
N GLY A 596 -1.81 17.42 -31.53
CA GLY A 596 -2.47 16.42 -30.72
C GLY A 596 -1.55 15.32 -30.17
N ILE A 597 -2.16 14.37 -29.44
CA ILE A 597 -1.44 13.24 -28.85
C ILE A 597 -1.50 12.03 -29.77
N TYR A 598 -0.32 11.46 -30.06
CA TYR A 598 -0.14 10.31 -30.95
C TYR A 598 0.76 9.25 -30.30
N ILE A 599 0.63 8.03 -30.81
CA ILE A 599 1.59 6.94 -30.58
C ILE A 599 2.53 6.93 -31.76
N ILE A 600 3.83 7.13 -31.53
CA ILE A 600 4.88 7.02 -32.55
C ILE A 600 5.49 5.63 -32.47
N ARG A 601 5.58 4.95 -33.60
CA ARG A 601 6.33 3.71 -33.75
C ARG A 601 7.56 3.94 -34.62
N THR A 602 8.74 3.57 -34.10
CA THR A 602 10.01 3.61 -34.83
C THR A 602 10.67 2.25 -34.69
N GLY A 603 10.61 1.44 -35.74
CA GLY A 603 11.05 0.06 -35.69
C GLY A 603 10.22 -0.79 -34.69
N ASN A 604 10.87 -1.38 -33.69
CA ASN A 604 10.23 -2.15 -32.63
C ASN A 604 9.86 -1.32 -31.39
N ASN A 605 10.15 -0.03 -31.38
CA ASN A 605 9.87 0.87 -30.26
C ASN A 605 8.59 1.64 -30.51
N THR A 606 7.77 1.77 -29.47
CA THR A 606 6.50 2.52 -29.51
C THR A 606 6.49 3.54 -28.37
N THR A 607 6.17 4.79 -28.68
CA THR A 607 6.19 5.91 -27.74
C THR A 607 4.96 6.80 -27.92
N LYS A 608 4.39 7.32 -26.87
CA LYS A 608 3.32 8.34 -26.92
C LYS A 608 3.96 9.72 -26.97
N CYS A 609 3.54 10.58 -27.91
CA CYS A 609 4.07 11.95 -28.06
C CYS A 609 2.94 12.95 -28.25
N TYR A 610 3.22 14.21 -27.98
CA TYR A 610 2.40 15.36 -28.34
C TYR A 610 3.07 16.10 -29.50
N ILE A 611 2.29 16.34 -30.57
CA ILE A 611 2.68 17.20 -31.69
C ILE A 611 2.02 18.55 -31.47
N PRO A 612 2.78 19.63 -31.34
CA PRO A 612 2.27 20.97 -31.04
C PRO A 612 1.40 21.58 -32.15
#